data_f7c95f1f38ce2ef4c2ef8ae567f4cf11
#
_entry.id   f7c95f1f38ce2ef4c2ef8ae567f4cf11
#
_cell.length_a   1.000
_cell.length_b   1.000
_cell.length_c   1.000
_cell.angle_alpha   90.00
_cell.angle_beta   90.00
_cell.angle_gamma   90.00
#
_symmetry.space_group_name_H-M   'P 1'
#
loop_
_entity.id
_entity.type
_entity.pdbx_description
1 polymer ?
#
loop_
_entity_poly.entity_id
_entity_poly.type
_entity_poly.pdbx_seq_one_letter_code
_entity_poly.pdbx_strand_id
1 'polypeptide(L)'
;MCGRYALYGPQSRLREAFLLESCPEYFARYNIAPQSRVLVIRHPPGAGRVGQLVRWGLIPSWAKDPGIGARLNNARGETVAVKPAFRGSFARHRCLIPASGFYEWQAVAAGGKVRKQPWYVRPADPDGFFAFAGLLAAWKAPDGETIVTTCIVTTAANALMAPIHERMPAILRPEQYEAWLDPANHDTGALETMIGPCGSEAMCVSPVSPAINRGDVEGPHCIETVAVRSSPFE
;
A
#
# COMPACT_ATOMS: atom_id res chain seq x y z
N MET A 1 3.11 10.64 -1.16
CA MET A 1 1.99 9.65 -1.17
C MET A 1 2.52 8.36 -1.74
N CYS A 2 2.25 7.22 -1.11
CA CYS A 2 2.76 5.91 -1.54
C CYS A 2 2.37 5.63 -3.01
N GLY A 3 3.32 5.74 -3.91
CA GLY A 3 3.14 5.55 -5.34
C GLY A 3 3.95 4.37 -5.89
N ARG A 4 4.69 3.68 -5.04
CA ARG A 4 5.53 2.55 -5.43
C ARG A 4 5.80 1.64 -4.23
N TYR A 5 5.71 0.32 -4.41
CA TYR A 5 6.05 -0.62 -3.36
C TYR A 5 6.62 -1.94 -3.93
N ALA A 6 7.10 -2.81 -3.07
CA ALA A 6 7.62 -4.12 -3.41
C ALA A 6 6.86 -5.22 -2.66
N LEU A 7 6.66 -6.35 -3.30
CA LEU A 7 6.20 -7.59 -2.68
C LEU A 7 7.03 -8.75 -3.24
N TYR A 8 7.85 -9.32 -2.39
CA TYR A 8 8.73 -10.43 -2.73
C TYR A 8 8.86 -11.39 -1.55
N GLY A 9 9.48 -12.53 -1.78
CA GLY A 9 9.65 -13.59 -0.80
C GLY A 9 8.76 -14.81 -1.09
N PRO A 10 8.94 -15.92 -0.34
CA PRO A 10 8.19 -17.14 -0.55
C PRO A 10 6.71 -16.97 -0.24
N GLN A 11 5.85 -17.55 -1.09
CA GLN A 11 4.40 -17.53 -0.88
C GLN A 11 3.99 -18.21 0.43
N SER A 12 4.72 -19.24 0.86
CA SER A 12 4.49 -19.93 2.14
C SER A 12 4.59 -18.97 3.32
N ARG A 13 5.62 -18.12 3.36
CA ARG A 13 5.80 -17.11 4.42
C ARG A 13 4.67 -16.08 4.42
N LEU A 14 4.23 -15.63 3.26
CA LEU A 14 3.11 -14.71 3.16
C LEU A 14 1.81 -15.36 3.65
N ARG A 15 1.56 -16.63 3.28
CA ARG A 15 0.39 -17.37 3.76
C ARG A 15 0.38 -17.51 5.28
N GLU A 16 1.53 -17.81 5.87
CA GLU A 16 1.69 -17.92 7.32
C GLU A 16 1.48 -16.56 8.02
N ALA A 17 2.18 -15.50 7.57
CA ALA A 17 2.09 -14.17 8.17
C ALA A 17 0.67 -13.59 8.21
N PHE A 18 -0.15 -13.92 7.22
CA PHE A 18 -1.51 -13.40 7.10
C PHE A 18 -2.60 -14.45 7.36
N LEU A 19 -2.24 -15.68 7.73
CA LEU A 19 -3.16 -16.81 7.96
C LEU A 19 -4.10 -17.04 6.77
N LEU A 20 -3.54 -17.18 5.56
CA LEU A 20 -4.32 -17.30 4.34
C LEU A 20 -4.77 -18.73 4.09
N GLU A 21 -6.06 -18.98 3.96
CA GLU A 21 -6.61 -20.26 3.49
C GLU A 21 -6.27 -20.50 2.02
N SER A 22 -6.38 -19.46 1.20
CA SER A 22 -6.04 -19.52 -0.22
C SER A 22 -5.31 -18.26 -0.68
N CYS A 23 -4.41 -18.43 -1.65
CA CYS A 23 -3.68 -17.32 -2.25
C CYS A 23 -3.40 -17.68 -3.71
N PRO A 24 -3.70 -16.79 -4.67
CA PRO A 24 -3.27 -16.98 -6.04
C PRO A 24 -1.75 -16.97 -6.13
N GLU A 25 -1.22 -17.65 -7.13
CA GLU A 25 0.21 -17.55 -7.43
C GLU A 25 0.57 -16.11 -7.76
N TYR A 26 1.69 -15.63 -7.19
CA TYR A 26 2.24 -14.31 -7.49
C TYR A 26 3.75 -14.40 -7.68
N PHE A 27 4.27 -13.51 -8.51
CA PHE A 27 5.71 -13.40 -8.72
C PHE A 27 6.29 -12.29 -7.85
N ALA A 28 7.53 -12.46 -7.40
CA ALA A 28 8.27 -11.42 -6.71
C ALA A 28 8.36 -10.16 -7.59
N ARG A 29 7.97 -9.03 -7.04
CA ARG A 29 8.00 -7.73 -7.71
C ARG A 29 8.63 -6.69 -6.80
N TYR A 30 9.61 -5.99 -7.35
CA TYR A 30 10.41 -5.03 -6.60
C TYR A 30 10.06 -3.58 -6.94
N ASN A 31 9.19 -3.35 -7.94
CA ASN A 31 8.86 -2.02 -8.43
C ASN A 31 7.39 -1.92 -8.87
N ILE A 32 6.46 -2.26 -7.96
CA ILE A 32 5.02 -2.24 -8.21
C ILE A 32 4.54 -0.78 -8.31
N ALA A 33 3.97 -0.43 -9.46
CA ALA A 33 3.42 0.89 -9.75
C ALA A 33 1.87 0.87 -9.78
N PRO A 34 1.21 2.03 -9.59
CA PRO A 34 -0.23 2.15 -9.82
C PRO A 34 -0.66 1.63 -11.20
N GLN A 35 -1.90 1.22 -11.30
CA GLN A 35 -2.56 0.59 -12.45
C GLN A 35 -2.13 -0.86 -12.73
N SER A 36 -1.13 -1.40 -12.01
CA SER A 36 -0.79 -2.82 -12.11
C SER A 36 -1.73 -3.70 -11.25
N ARG A 37 -1.74 -5.01 -11.55
CA ARG A 37 -2.40 -5.99 -10.68
C ARG A 37 -1.56 -6.21 -9.43
N VAL A 38 -2.21 -6.22 -8.28
CA VAL A 38 -1.61 -6.35 -6.96
C VAL A 38 -2.36 -7.36 -6.11
N LEU A 39 -1.66 -8.02 -5.21
CA LEU A 39 -2.26 -8.91 -4.23
C LEU A 39 -2.93 -8.09 -3.12
N VAL A 40 -4.14 -8.47 -2.80
CA VAL A 40 -4.86 -8.01 -1.61
C VAL A 40 -5.34 -9.20 -0.79
N ILE A 41 -5.55 -8.98 0.49
CA ILE A 41 -6.09 -9.97 1.42
C ILE A 41 -7.43 -9.45 1.91
N ARG A 42 -8.44 -10.29 1.85
CA ARG A 42 -9.79 -10.02 2.34
C ARG A 42 -10.31 -11.18 3.17
N HIS A 43 -11.36 -10.93 3.93
CA HIS A 43 -12.06 -11.92 4.73
C HIS A 43 -13.52 -11.99 4.25
N PRO A 44 -13.85 -12.88 3.30
CA PRO A 44 -15.23 -13.06 2.84
C PRO A 44 -16.10 -13.65 3.97
N PRO A 45 -17.40 -13.34 4.01
CA PRO A 45 -18.31 -13.96 4.98
C PRO A 45 -18.29 -15.49 4.89
N GLY A 46 -18.12 -16.16 6.03
CA GLY A 46 -18.14 -17.62 6.13
C GLY A 46 -16.90 -18.34 5.58
N ALA A 47 -15.83 -17.62 5.28
CA ALA A 47 -14.55 -18.18 4.86
C ALA A 47 -13.41 -17.55 5.69
N GLY A 48 -12.23 -18.14 5.67
CA GLY A 48 -11.04 -17.51 6.23
C GLY A 48 -10.48 -16.41 5.31
N ARG A 49 -9.28 -15.93 5.64
CA ARG A 49 -8.62 -14.90 4.84
C ARG A 49 -8.14 -15.46 3.50
N VAL A 50 -8.46 -14.74 2.42
CA VAL A 50 -8.10 -15.16 1.07
C VAL A 50 -7.32 -14.05 0.35
N GLY A 51 -6.32 -14.46 -0.42
CA GLY A 51 -5.63 -13.60 -1.35
C GLY A 51 -6.41 -13.40 -2.65
N GLN A 52 -6.36 -12.23 -3.24
CA GLN A 52 -6.96 -11.92 -4.53
C GLN A 52 -6.07 -10.94 -5.31
N LEU A 53 -5.93 -11.15 -6.62
CA LEU A 53 -5.26 -10.19 -7.50
C LEU A 53 -6.27 -9.18 -8.04
N VAL A 54 -6.04 -7.89 -7.76
CA VAL A 54 -6.92 -6.78 -8.19
C VAL A 54 -6.09 -5.64 -8.79
N ARG A 55 -6.72 -4.71 -9.49
CA ARG A 55 -6.04 -3.53 -10.05
C ARG A 55 -5.83 -2.46 -8.99
N TRP A 56 -4.62 -1.90 -8.88
CA TRP A 56 -4.32 -0.78 -8.01
C TRP A 56 -4.68 0.56 -8.66
N GLY A 57 -5.66 1.22 -8.14
CA GLY A 57 -6.28 2.44 -8.63
C GLY A 57 -7.78 2.29 -8.56
N LEU A 58 -8.39 2.73 -7.45
CA LEU A 58 -9.78 2.48 -7.10
C LEU A 58 -10.72 3.14 -8.11
N ILE A 59 -11.65 2.35 -8.66
CA ILE A 59 -12.73 2.84 -9.51
C ILE A 59 -14.02 2.73 -8.70
N PRO A 60 -14.61 3.87 -8.26
CA PRO A 60 -15.87 3.84 -7.54
C PRO A 60 -16.98 3.21 -8.39
N SER A 61 -17.91 2.48 -7.78
CA SER A 61 -19.00 1.79 -8.49
C SER A 61 -19.89 2.70 -9.35
N TRP A 62 -19.99 3.97 -8.99
CA TRP A 62 -20.75 5.00 -9.69
C TRP A 62 -19.97 5.70 -10.83
N ALA A 63 -18.68 5.40 -11.00
CA ALA A 63 -17.86 6.07 -12.01
C ALA A 63 -18.34 5.75 -13.43
N LYS A 64 -18.45 6.79 -14.26
CA LYS A 64 -18.78 6.65 -15.67
C LYS A 64 -17.55 6.30 -16.53
N ASP A 65 -16.35 6.76 -16.08
CA ASP A 65 -15.08 6.53 -16.76
C ASP A 65 -14.12 5.79 -15.81
N PRO A 66 -13.62 4.61 -16.19
CA PRO A 66 -12.66 3.86 -15.40
C PRO A 66 -11.29 4.58 -15.29
N GLY A 67 -11.00 5.55 -16.12
CA GLY A 67 -9.79 6.37 -16.07
C GLY A 67 -9.61 7.15 -14.76
N ILE A 68 -10.70 7.36 -14.00
CA ILE A 68 -10.63 7.95 -12.65
C ILE A 68 -9.71 7.16 -11.72
N GLY A 69 -9.60 5.83 -11.90
CA GLY A 69 -8.74 4.96 -11.10
C GLY A 69 -7.26 5.36 -11.14
N ALA A 70 -6.78 5.97 -12.23
CA ALA A 70 -5.42 6.45 -12.33
C ALA A 70 -5.07 7.55 -11.30
N ARG A 71 -6.07 8.25 -10.76
CA ARG A 71 -5.92 9.32 -9.77
C ARG A 71 -6.32 8.90 -8.35
N LEU A 72 -6.89 7.71 -8.18
CA LEU A 72 -7.39 7.18 -6.91
C LEU A 72 -6.54 6.00 -6.41
N ASN A 73 -5.22 6.13 -6.51
CA ASN A 73 -4.28 5.11 -6.01
C ASN A 73 -4.20 5.12 -4.48
N ASN A 74 -4.48 6.29 -3.87
CA ASN A 74 -4.43 6.51 -2.44
C ASN A 74 -5.68 7.21 -1.94
N ALA A 75 -6.12 6.84 -0.73
CA ALA A 75 -7.15 7.53 0.03
C ALA A 75 -6.52 8.14 1.29
N ARG A 76 -6.78 9.43 1.57
CA ARG A 76 -6.32 10.05 2.82
C ARG A 76 -7.20 9.57 3.98
N GLY A 77 -6.60 9.03 5.05
CA GLY A 77 -7.28 8.54 6.23
C GLY A 77 -8.20 9.58 6.86
N GLU A 78 -7.76 10.85 6.91
CA GLU A 78 -8.49 11.96 7.51
C GLU A 78 -9.83 12.28 6.81
N THR A 79 -10.03 11.79 5.61
CA THR A 79 -11.25 12.08 4.81
C THR A 79 -11.88 10.84 4.20
N VAL A 80 -11.34 9.65 4.51
CA VAL A 80 -11.77 8.38 3.90
C VAL A 80 -13.23 8.05 4.18
N ALA A 81 -13.72 8.37 5.38
CA ALA A 81 -15.09 8.11 5.81
C ALA A 81 -16.12 9.03 5.18
N VAL A 82 -15.70 10.19 4.65
CA VAL A 82 -16.65 11.21 4.13
C VAL A 82 -16.58 11.39 2.61
N LYS A 83 -15.42 11.16 1.99
CA LYS A 83 -15.26 11.35 0.53
C LYS A 83 -16.09 10.35 -0.27
N PRO A 84 -16.92 10.80 -1.24
CA PRO A 84 -17.79 9.94 -2.04
C PRO A 84 -17.08 8.77 -2.73
N ALA A 85 -15.81 8.96 -3.14
CA ALA A 85 -15.04 7.93 -3.81
C ALA A 85 -14.65 6.76 -2.86
N PHE A 86 -14.59 6.99 -1.55
CA PHE A 86 -14.01 6.04 -0.60
C PHE A 86 -14.95 5.59 0.50
N ARG A 87 -15.89 6.45 0.94
CA ARG A 87 -16.73 6.20 2.13
C ARG A 87 -17.48 4.87 2.12
N GLY A 88 -17.98 4.46 0.95
CA GLY A 88 -18.69 3.18 0.82
C GLY A 88 -17.76 1.98 0.96
N SER A 89 -16.58 2.05 0.36
CA SER A 89 -15.55 1.02 0.49
C SER A 89 -14.98 0.98 1.91
N PHE A 90 -14.74 2.12 2.52
CA PHE A 90 -14.26 2.21 3.90
C PHE A 90 -15.23 1.56 4.89
N ALA A 91 -16.52 1.78 4.74
CA ALA A 91 -17.52 1.20 5.62
C ALA A 91 -17.69 -0.33 5.45
N ARG A 92 -17.43 -0.90 4.25
CA ARG A 92 -17.86 -2.29 3.95
C ARG A 92 -16.85 -3.16 3.20
N HIS A 93 -15.91 -2.59 2.49
CA HIS A 93 -15.04 -3.31 1.55
C HIS A 93 -13.58 -2.96 1.78
N ARG A 94 -13.06 -3.43 2.90
CA ARG A 94 -11.67 -3.24 3.31
C ARG A 94 -10.84 -4.46 2.95
N CYS A 95 -9.54 -4.24 2.78
CA CYS A 95 -8.56 -5.30 2.57
C CYS A 95 -7.23 -4.92 3.21
N LEU A 96 -6.32 -5.88 3.30
CA LEU A 96 -4.91 -5.61 3.52
C LEU A 96 -4.18 -5.68 2.19
N ILE A 97 -3.19 -4.81 2.01
CA ILE A 97 -2.28 -4.88 0.87
C ILE A 97 -0.91 -5.26 1.43
N PRO A 98 -0.47 -6.52 1.25
CA PRO A 98 0.83 -6.97 1.75
C PRO A 98 1.95 -6.31 0.96
N ALA A 99 3.02 -5.92 1.66
CA ALA A 99 4.20 -5.34 1.05
C ALA A 99 5.46 -5.75 1.81
N SER A 100 6.53 -6.09 1.08
CA SER A 100 7.86 -6.28 1.65
C SER A 100 8.55 -4.93 1.93
N GLY A 101 8.02 -3.86 1.37
CA GLY A 101 8.45 -2.48 1.59
C GLY A 101 7.87 -1.53 0.57
N PHE A 102 8.08 -0.24 0.77
CA PHE A 102 7.60 0.80 -0.15
C PHE A 102 8.69 1.85 -0.41
N TYR A 103 8.45 2.70 -1.40
CA TYR A 103 9.36 3.76 -1.76
C TYR A 103 8.72 5.12 -1.55
N GLU A 104 9.53 6.06 -1.06
CA GLU A 104 9.20 7.49 -1.03
C GLU A 104 10.41 8.32 -1.49
N TRP A 105 10.15 9.55 -1.90
CA TRP A 105 11.13 10.41 -2.55
C TRP A 105 11.37 11.68 -1.77
N GLN A 106 12.58 11.81 -1.28
CA GLN A 106 13.05 13.04 -0.64
C GLN A 106 13.45 14.07 -1.72
N ALA A 107 13.01 15.31 -1.55
CA ALA A 107 13.51 16.42 -2.33
C ALA A 107 14.85 16.88 -1.77
N VAL A 108 15.92 16.75 -2.54
CA VAL A 108 17.29 17.16 -2.15
C VAL A 108 17.83 18.25 -3.06
N ALA A 109 18.46 19.28 -2.49
CA ALA A 109 19.15 20.30 -3.27
C ALA A 109 20.48 19.75 -3.79
N ALA A 110 20.70 19.82 -5.10
CA ALA A 110 21.93 19.36 -5.73
C ALA A 110 22.31 20.27 -6.90
N GLY A 111 23.40 21.01 -6.77
CA GLY A 111 23.92 21.89 -7.83
C GLY A 111 22.90 22.94 -8.32
N GLY A 112 22.18 23.59 -7.42
CA GLY A 112 21.17 24.61 -7.75
C GLY A 112 19.85 24.06 -8.30
N LYS A 113 19.68 22.73 -8.36
CA LYS A 113 18.45 22.06 -8.79
C LYS A 113 17.93 21.18 -7.68
N VAL A 114 16.59 20.98 -7.65
CA VAL A 114 15.98 19.98 -6.77
C VAL A 114 15.95 18.64 -7.49
N ARG A 115 16.53 17.62 -6.86
CA ARG A 115 16.44 16.23 -7.29
C ARG A 115 15.63 15.43 -6.31
N LYS A 116 15.07 14.31 -6.76
CA LYS A 116 14.37 13.38 -5.90
C LYS A 116 15.24 12.16 -5.63
N GLN A 117 15.65 11.99 -4.37
CA GLN A 117 16.34 10.80 -3.89
C GLN A 117 15.31 9.79 -3.43
N PRO A 118 15.21 8.60 -4.04
CA PRO A 118 14.33 7.55 -3.57
C PRO A 118 14.92 6.85 -2.34
N TRP A 119 14.02 6.52 -1.41
CA TRP A 119 14.28 5.76 -0.20
C TRP A 119 13.40 4.54 -0.19
N TYR A 120 13.97 3.39 0.16
CA TYR A 120 13.23 2.16 0.38
C TYR A 120 12.98 1.98 1.86
N VAL A 121 11.73 1.74 2.21
CA VAL A 121 11.25 1.55 3.58
C VAL A 121 10.76 0.12 3.70
N ARG A 122 11.34 -0.64 4.61
CA ARG A 122 10.98 -2.03 4.87
C ARG A 122 10.62 -2.25 6.34
N PRO A 123 9.94 -3.37 6.70
CA PRO A 123 9.79 -3.78 8.09
C PRO A 123 11.16 -3.86 8.80
N ALA A 124 11.16 -3.58 10.11
CA ALA A 124 12.36 -3.77 10.94
C ALA A 124 12.78 -5.25 10.96
N ASP A 125 11.80 -6.16 11.04
CA ASP A 125 12.01 -7.58 10.76
C ASP A 125 12.27 -7.76 9.26
N PRO A 126 13.47 -8.20 8.83
CA PRO A 126 13.81 -8.36 7.42
C PRO A 126 12.96 -9.42 6.70
N ASP A 127 12.37 -10.33 7.43
CA ASP A 127 11.50 -11.39 6.94
C ASP A 127 10.01 -11.06 7.04
N GLY A 128 9.69 -9.92 7.64
CA GLY A 128 8.33 -9.44 7.86
C GLY A 128 7.70 -8.82 6.62
N PHE A 129 6.39 -8.59 6.72
CA PHE A 129 5.61 -7.85 5.74
C PHE A 129 4.89 -6.68 6.42
N PHE A 130 4.78 -5.58 5.71
CA PHE A 130 3.78 -4.57 6.04
C PHE A 130 2.41 -5.01 5.57
N ALA A 131 1.38 -4.65 6.34
CA ALA A 131 -0.02 -4.73 5.93
C ALA A 131 -0.55 -3.32 5.75
N PHE A 132 -0.60 -2.81 4.54
CA PHE A 132 -1.22 -1.51 4.29
C PHE A 132 -2.73 -1.64 4.41
N ALA A 133 -3.36 -0.71 5.10
CA ALA A 133 -4.81 -0.55 5.07
C ALA A 133 -5.25 -0.24 3.63
N GLY A 134 -6.11 -1.10 3.09
CA GLY A 134 -6.61 -0.98 1.72
C GLY A 134 -8.12 -0.93 1.65
N LEU A 135 -8.63 -0.37 0.56
CA LEU A 135 -10.05 -0.35 0.23
C LEU A 135 -10.29 -1.07 -1.09
N LEU A 136 -11.40 -1.76 -1.21
CA LEU A 136 -11.84 -2.42 -2.44
C LEU A 136 -13.08 -1.75 -3.01
N ALA A 137 -13.15 -1.69 -4.33
CA ALA A 137 -14.36 -1.34 -5.06
C ALA A 137 -14.55 -2.29 -6.25
N ALA A 138 -15.79 -2.65 -6.53
CA ALA A 138 -16.18 -3.37 -7.73
C ALA A 138 -16.90 -2.38 -8.67
N TRP A 139 -16.37 -2.22 -9.86
CA TRP A 139 -16.95 -1.39 -10.90
C TRP A 139 -17.45 -2.28 -12.05
N LYS A 140 -18.69 -2.06 -12.48
CA LYS A 140 -19.27 -2.80 -13.59
C LYS A 140 -19.06 -2.02 -14.89
N ALA A 141 -18.30 -2.60 -15.80
CA ALA A 141 -18.05 -2.04 -17.11
C ALA A 141 -19.30 -2.10 -18.01
N PRO A 142 -19.40 -1.27 -19.06
CA PRO A 142 -20.55 -1.27 -19.99
C PRO A 142 -20.81 -2.60 -20.69
N ASP A 143 -19.78 -3.41 -20.89
CA ASP A 143 -19.85 -4.77 -21.47
C ASP A 143 -20.28 -5.84 -20.45
N GLY A 144 -20.48 -5.45 -19.18
CA GLY A 144 -20.91 -6.34 -18.10
C GLY A 144 -19.77 -6.93 -17.27
N GLU A 145 -18.51 -6.75 -17.65
CA GLU A 145 -17.35 -7.19 -16.85
C GLU A 145 -17.32 -6.48 -15.50
N THR A 146 -17.00 -7.21 -14.45
CA THR A 146 -16.78 -6.63 -13.11
C THR A 146 -15.29 -6.49 -12.83
N ILE A 147 -14.80 -5.26 -12.74
CA ILE A 147 -13.41 -4.95 -12.44
C ILE A 147 -13.29 -4.62 -10.95
N VAL A 148 -12.55 -5.45 -10.21
CA VAL A 148 -12.24 -5.20 -8.80
C VAL A 148 -10.95 -4.40 -8.70
N THR A 149 -11.02 -3.33 -7.92
CA THR A 149 -9.92 -2.36 -7.77
C THR A 149 -9.64 -2.07 -6.31
N THR A 150 -8.42 -1.58 -6.01
CA THR A 150 -8.01 -1.21 -4.66
C THR A 150 -7.29 0.13 -4.63
N CYS A 151 -7.25 0.75 -3.45
CA CYS A 151 -6.34 1.86 -3.14
C CYS A 151 -5.74 1.68 -1.75
N ILE A 152 -4.57 2.32 -1.53
CA ILE A 152 -3.89 2.34 -0.23
C ILE A 152 -4.43 3.51 0.59
N VAL A 153 -4.78 3.26 1.86
CA VAL A 153 -5.08 4.34 2.81
C VAL A 153 -3.75 4.90 3.31
N THR A 154 -3.66 6.23 3.36
CA THR A 154 -2.45 6.95 3.81
C THR A 154 -2.74 7.80 5.02
N THR A 155 -1.72 8.00 5.84
CA THR A 155 -1.75 8.83 7.05
C THR A 155 -0.57 9.81 7.08
N ALA A 156 -0.50 10.68 8.08
CA ALA A 156 0.67 11.51 8.33
C ALA A 156 1.92 10.66 8.53
N ALA A 157 3.08 11.19 8.18
CA ALA A 157 4.36 10.54 8.42
C ALA A 157 4.66 10.41 9.92
N ASN A 158 5.32 9.31 10.34
CA ASN A 158 5.96 9.23 11.63
C ASN A 158 7.30 10.00 11.64
N ALA A 159 8.00 10.03 12.78
CA ALA A 159 9.23 10.78 12.92
C ALA A 159 10.35 10.31 11.96
N LEU A 160 10.39 9.00 11.63
CA LEU A 160 11.36 8.45 10.69
C LEU A 160 11.07 8.86 9.25
N MET A 161 9.80 8.93 8.86
CA MET A 161 9.38 9.27 7.49
C MET A 161 9.31 10.76 7.22
N ALA A 162 9.06 11.59 8.23
CA ALA A 162 8.85 13.04 8.08
C ALA A 162 9.98 13.77 7.30
N PRO A 163 11.28 13.42 7.47
CA PRO A 163 12.36 14.04 6.68
C PRO A 163 12.34 13.67 5.19
N ILE A 164 11.63 12.61 4.82
CA ILE A 164 11.56 12.10 3.43
C ILE A 164 10.29 12.59 2.76
N HIS A 165 9.15 12.39 3.40
CA HIS A 165 7.84 12.73 2.86
C HIS A 165 6.82 12.95 4.01
N GLU A 166 5.90 13.89 3.86
CA GLU A 166 4.87 14.23 4.85
C GLU A 166 3.80 13.14 5.07
N ARG A 167 3.73 12.14 4.19
CA ARG A 167 2.74 11.05 4.20
C ARG A 167 3.40 9.69 4.13
N MET A 168 2.72 8.69 4.70
CA MET A 168 3.08 7.27 4.60
C MET A 168 1.82 6.41 4.47
N PRO A 169 1.91 5.14 4.01
CA PRO A 169 0.81 4.19 4.11
C PRO A 169 0.36 4.03 5.57
N ALA A 170 -0.93 3.89 5.81
CA ALA A 170 -1.43 3.41 7.09
C ALA A 170 -1.11 1.92 7.19
N ILE A 171 -0.18 1.56 8.09
CA ILE A 171 0.30 0.20 8.30
C ILE A 171 -0.42 -0.37 9.51
N LEU A 172 -1.20 -1.43 9.30
CA LEU A 172 -1.93 -2.10 10.36
C LEU A 172 -1.05 -3.13 11.08
N ARG A 173 -1.23 -3.24 12.38
CA ARG A 173 -0.60 -4.29 13.20
C ARG A 173 -1.43 -5.59 13.11
N PRO A 174 -0.83 -6.76 13.34
CA PRO A 174 -1.54 -8.06 13.28
C PRO A 174 -2.82 -8.12 14.12
N GLU A 175 -2.84 -7.47 15.30
CA GLU A 175 -4.00 -7.42 16.19
C GLU A 175 -5.18 -6.64 15.61
N GLN A 176 -4.95 -5.80 14.62
CA GLN A 176 -5.97 -4.99 13.97
C GLN A 176 -6.58 -5.68 12.73
N TYR A 177 -5.95 -6.75 12.21
CA TYR A 177 -6.37 -7.38 10.95
C TYR A 177 -7.79 -7.90 11.00
N GLU A 178 -8.18 -8.56 12.11
CA GLU A 178 -9.51 -9.11 12.24
C GLU A 178 -10.58 -8.02 12.20
N ALA A 179 -10.46 -7.01 13.05
CA ALA A 179 -11.42 -5.90 13.10
C ALA A 179 -11.45 -5.08 11.79
N TRP A 180 -10.29 -4.92 11.12
CA TRP A 180 -10.22 -4.21 9.83
C TRP A 180 -10.91 -4.97 8.71
N LEU A 181 -10.70 -6.29 8.66
CA LEU A 181 -11.21 -7.16 7.58
C LEU A 181 -12.64 -7.62 7.80
N ASP A 182 -13.17 -7.52 9.02
CA ASP A 182 -14.53 -7.99 9.37
C ASP A 182 -15.58 -7.25 8.53
N PRO A 183 -16.29 -7.95 7.61
CA PRO A 183 -17.30 -7.32 6.77
C PRO A 183 -18.55 -6.87 7.58
N ALA A 184 -18.75 -7.39 8.78
CA ALA A 184 -19.83 -6.99 9.68
C ALA A 184 -19.49 -5.76 10.53
N ASN A 185 -18.21 -5.39 10.62
CA ASN A 185 -17.79 -4.18 11.32
C ASN A 185 -18.09 -2.93 10.48
N HIS A 186 -19.11 -2.18 10.84
CA HIS A 186 -19.51 -0.93 10.20
C HIS A 186 -19.24 0.31 11.07
N ASP A 187 -18.57 0.14 12.21
CA ASP A 187 -18.16 1.24 13.08
C ASP A 187 -16.99 2.01 12.46
N THR A 188 -17.32 2.99 11.62
CA THR A 188 -16.32 3.82 10.94
C THR A 188 -15.48 4.62 11.92
N GLY A 189 -16.01 4.99 13.10
CA GLY A 189 -15.26 5.69 14.14
C GLY A 189 -14.14 4.81 14.72
N ALA A 190 -14.46 3.56 15.09
CA ALA A 190 -13.46 2.58 15.54
C ALA A 190 -12.43 2.29 14.43
N LEU A 191 -12.87 2.15 13.17
CA LEU A 191 -11.98 1.92 12.02
C LEU A 191 -11.03 3.10 11.77
N GLU A 192 -11.48 4.34 11.93
CA GLU A 192 -10.63 5.53 11.80
C GLU A 192 -9.49 5.54 12.82
N THR A 193 -9.72 5.05 14.05
CA THR A 193 -8.67 4.96 15.08
C THR A 193 -7.52 4.02 14.71
N MET A 194 -7.75 3.09 13.78
CA MET A 194 -6.71 2.19 13.28
C MET A 194 -5.81 2.85 12.22
N ILE A 195 -6.27 3.98 11.64
CA ILE A 195 -5.55 4.71 10.59
C ILE A 195 -4.63 5.74 11.25
N GLY A 196 -3.42 5.31 11.55
CA GLY A 196 -2.39 6.17 12.13
C GLY A 196 -1.00 5.80 11.62
N PRO A 197 0.00 6.65 11.88
CA PRO A 197 1.38 6.29 11.62
C PRO A 197 1.80 5.14 12.55
N CYS A 198 2.47 4.12 12.01
CA CYS A 198 3.08 3.10 12.86
C CYS A 198 4.33 3.67 13.58
N GLY A 199 4.79 3.01 14.63
CA GLY A 199 6.01 3.39 15.35
C GLY A 199 7.23 3.36 14.43
N SER A 200 8.16 4.29 14.64
CA SER A 200 9.38 4.37 13.83
C SER A 200 10.27 3.14 13.98
N GLU A 201 10.22 2.48 15.11
CA GLU A 201 10.92 1.22 15.42
C GLU A 201 10.44 0.02 14.59
N ALA A 202 9.24 0.12 14.03
CA ALA A 202 8.67 -0.93 13.20
C ALA A 202 9.26 -0.98 11.78
N MET A 203 10.13 -0.03 11.42
CA MET A 203 10.64 0.09 10.04
C MET A 203 12.11 0.50 9.98
N CYS A 204 12.75 0.14 8.88
CA CYS A 204 14.08 0.58 8.48
C CYS A 204 14.00 1.31 7.15
N VAL A 205 14.88 2.31 6.96
CA VAL A 205 14.93 3.15 5.77
C VAL A 205 16.32 3.12 5.18
N SER A 206 16.41 2.95 3.86
CA SER A 206 17.67 2.93 3.12
C SER A 206 17.55 3.72 1.81
N PRO A 207 18.59 4.49 1.41
CA PRO A 207 18.60 5.13 0.11
C PRO A 207 18.80 4.10 -1.00
N VAL A 208 18.07 4.23 -2.10
CA VAL A 208 18.18 3.32 -3.24
C VAL A 208 18.46 4.08 -4.54
N SER A 209 18.81 3.34 -5.58
CA SER A 209 19.16 3.92 -6.87
C SER A 209 17.98 4.70 -7.49
N PRO A 210 18.23 5.92 -8.06
CA PRO A 210 17.23 6.64 -8.85
C PRO A 210 16.70 5.88 -10.07
N ALA A 211 17.31 4.76 -10.45
CA ALA A 211 16.81 3.88 -11.50
C ALA A 211 15.39 3.38 -11.23
N ILE A 212 14.97 3.29 -9.94
CA ILE A 212 13.60 2.93 -9.55
C ILE A 212 12.52 3.87 -10.10
N ASN A 213 12.87 5.08 -10.52
CA ASN A 213 11.95 6.04 -11.15
C ASN A 213 11.41 5.51 -12.49
N ARG A 214 12.13 4.64 -13.16
CA ARG A 214 11.70 4.01 -14.40
C ARG A 214 10.77 2.84 -14.09
N GLY A 215 9.61 2.80 -14.74
CA GLY A 215 8.62 1.75 -14.52
C GLY A 215 8.99 0.38 -15.09
N ASP A 216 9.99 0.32 -15.95
CA ASP A 216 10.53 -0.90 -16.59
C ASP A 216 11.68 -1.55 -15.79
N VAL A 217 12.18 -0.88 -14.75
CA VAL A 217 13.21 -1.43 -13.87
C VAL A 217 12.56 -2.36 -12.84
N GLU A 218 12.99 -3.61 -12.81
CA GLU A 218 12.44 -4.66 -11.94
C GLU A 218 13.56 -5.58 -11.45
N GLY A 219 13.46 -6.13 -10.25
CA GLY A 219 14.40 -7.09 -9.68
C GLY A 219 15.04 -6.64 -8.37
N PRO A 220 15.83 -7.53 -7.73
CA PRO A 220 16.41 -7.29 -6.38
C PRO A 220 17.25 -6.02 -6.27
N HIS A 221 17.91 -5.60 -7.35
CA HIS A 221 18.72 -4.38 -7.36
C HIS A 221 17.91 -3.08 -7.08
N CYS A 222 16.57 -3.13 -7.18
CA CYS A 222 15.70 -2.01 -6.84
C CYS A 222 15.76 -1.63 -5.35
N ILE A 223 16.09 -2.59 -4.48
CA ILE A 223 16.13 -2.42 -3.02
C ILE A 223 17.55 -2.36 -2.45
N GLU A 224 18.57 -2.44 -3.29
CA GLU A 224 19.97 -2.34 -2.89
C GLU A 224 20.29 -0.92 -2.41
N THR A 225 20.92 -0.85 -1.22
CA THR A 225 21.35 0.42 -0.64
C THR A 225 22.46 1.06 -1.46
N VAL A 226 22.32 2.36 -1.73
CA VAL A 226 23.35 3.14 -2.42
C VAL A 226 23.91 4.23 -1.51
N ALA A 227 25.14 4.66 -1.75
CA ALA A 227 25.70 5.81 -1.07
C ALA A 227 25.00 7.11 -1.50
N VAL A 228 24.64 7.96 -0.55
CA VAL A 228 24.10 9.31 -0.78
C VAL A 228 25.05 10.37 -0.23
N ARG A 229 25.07 11.55 -0.86
CA ARG A 229 25.97 12.64 -0.45
C ARG A 229 25.54 13.33 0.86
N SER A 230 24.28 13.23 1.21
CA SER A 230 23.70 13.74 2.46
C SER A 230 22.53 12.86 2.85
N SER A 231 22.53 12.43 4.11
CA SER A 231 21.43 11.70 4.72
C SER A 231 20.56 12.66 5.52
N PRO A 232 19.22 12.54 5.51
CA PRO A 232 18.34 13.32 6.37
C PRO A 232 18.38 12.85 7.82
N PHE A 233 19.16 11.80 8.12
CA PHE A 233 19.29 11.15 9.43
C PHE A 233 20.68 11.37 10.08
N GLU A 234 21.54 12.18 9.47
CA GLU A 234 22.84 12.63 9.99
C GLU A 234 22.75 13.97 10.70
#